data_c4f7c9da6651868ec1df308aa137470b
#
_entry.id   c4f7c9da6651868ec1df308aa137470b
#
_cell.length_a   1.000
_cell.length_b   1.000
_cell.length_c   1.000
_cell.angle_alpha   90.00
_cell.angle_beta   90.00
_cell.angle_gamma   90.00
#
_symmetry.space_group_name_H-M   'P 1'
#
loop_
_entity.id
_entity.type
_entity.pdbx_description
1 polymer ?
#
loop_
_entity_poly.entity_id
_entity_poly.type
_entity_poly.pdbx_seq_one_letter_code
_entity_poly.pdbx_strand_id
1 'polypeptide(L)'
;MMSTDKFLVPGNEEQKISSVVFEAPMSEAKSTAEQNQLYERQPWQKLVLIFLAELFGTAFLMFFGCMGLVPKYPGGELGEYSGAIAFAGIVAVTIVIIGRISDCHINPCVTLCALLLGKLPILTAIIYFVAEVLGAIIGYGILVVISPYNILNSPDSGVCVTSPVVGLTAWQALLIEAITTGVLILLVCSVWDPKSGNGDCGSLKFLVMIFLTSVVVGPFTGNSLNPARSLAPAIYNNSWNMHWIYWVGPFSGTITSTLFYKYIIMALDNEERVK
;
A
#
# COMPACT_ATOMS: atom_id res chain seq x y z
N MET A 1 36.19 -54.97 36.18
CA MET A 1 37.15 -54.10 36.90
C MET A 1 37.54 -52.98 35.95
N MET A 2 36.80 -51.89 35.99
CA MET A 2 37.15 -50.63 35.29
C MET A 2 36.62 -49.49 36.11
N SER A 3 37.53 -48.62 36.52
CA SER A 3 37.43 -47.51 37.43
C SER A 3 36.54 -46.39 36.80
N THR A 4 35.62 -45.86 37.62
CA THR A 4 34.83 -44.67 37.32
C THR A 4 35.53 -43.47 37.90
N ASP A 5 36.23 -42.67 37.10
CA ASP A 5 36.76 -41.40 37.51
C ASP A 5 35.64 -40.31 37.41
N LYS A 6 35.29 -39.77 38.56
CA LYS A 6 34.40 -38.61 38.72
C LYS A 6 35.16 -37.33 38.39
N PHE A 7 34.73 -36.63 37.33
CA PHE A 7 35.15 -35.26 37.11
C PHE A 7 34.33 -34.33 38.04
N LEU A 8 35.03 -33.70 38.96
CA LEU A 8 34.52 -32.60 39.80
C LEU A 8 34.58 -31.30 39.00
N VAL A 9 33.44 -30.63 38.86
CA VAL A 9 33.31 -29.28 38.28
C VAL A 9 33.48 -28.30 39.45
N PRO A 10 34.35 -27.27 39.34
CA PRO A 10 34.50 -26.25 40.40
C PRO A 10 33.34 -25.25 40.37
N GLY A 11 33.02 -24.75 41.55
CA GLY A 11 31.84 -24.01 41.93
C GLY A 11 31.54 -22.74 41.17
N ASN A 12 30.24 -22.45 41.15
CA ASN A 12 29.60 -21.23 40.77
C ASN A 12 30.03 -20.07 41.68
N GLU A 13 30.77 -19.11 41.14
CA GLU A 13 30.74 -17.74 41.64
C GLU A 13 29.62 -17.00 40.86
N GLU A 14 28.53 -16.72 41.55
CA GLU A 14 27.51 -15.77 41.10
C GLU A 14 28.14 -14.37 41.04
N GLN A 15 28.56 -13.97 39.84
CA GLN A 15 28.82 -12.55 39.57
C GLN A 15 27.50 -11.79 39.59
N LYS A 16 27.25 -11.13 40.74
CA LYS A 16 26.28 -10.05 40.85
C LYS A 16 26.67 -8.94 39.86
N ILE A 17 26.06 -8.97 38.66
CA ILE A 17 26.07 -7.81 37.78
C ILE A 17 25.16 -6.77 38.43
N SER A 18 25.74 -5.84 39.18
CA SER A 18 25.05 -4.63 39.60
C SER A 18 24.69 -3.84 38.31
N SER A 19 23.39 -3.76 37.98
CA SER A 19 22.88 -2.84 36.99
C SER A 19 23.23 -1.42 37.47
N VAL A 20 24.26 -0.84 36.90
CA VAL A 20 24.52 0.59 37.02
C VAL A 20 23.46 1.25 36.14
N VAL A 21 22.35 1.65 36.74
CA VAL A 21 21.39 2.56 36.13
C VAL A 21 22.10 3.90 36.04
N PHE A 22 22.57 4.25 34.84
CA PHE A 22 22.98 5.62 34.55
C PHE A 22 21.72 6.47 34.53
N GLU A 23 21.37 7.07 35.66
CA GLU A 23 20.43 8.19 35.65
C GLU A 23 21.15 9.38 34.99
N ALA A 24 20.73 9.69 33.76
CA ALA A 24 21.15 10.93 33.09
C ALA A 24 20.74 12.14 33.96
N PRO A 25 21.60 13.13 34.15
CA PRO A 25 21.30 14.26 35.02
C PRO A 25 20.04 14.99 34.49
N MET A 26 19.17 15.41 35.44
CA MET A 26 17.87 16.08 35.10
C MET A 26 18.02 17.30 34.19
N SER A 27 19.21 17.91 34.09
CA SER A 27 19.50 18.99 33.12
C SER A 27 19.53 18.50 31.66
N GLU A 28 19.96 17.28 31.38
CA GLU A 28 19.97 16.70 30.03
C GLU A 28 18.55 16.29 29.57
N ALA A 29 17.72 15.81 30.52
CA ALA A 29 16.32 15.48 30.21
C ALA A 29 15.49 16.72 29.84
N LYS A 30 15.77 17.88 30.47
CA LYS A 30 15.13 19.15 30.07
C LYS A 30 15.60 19.64 28.71
N SER A 31 16.88 19.51 28.40
CA SER A 31 17.42 19.90 27.09
C SER A 31 16.87 19.02 25.95
N THR A 32 16.64 17.73 26.22
CA THR A 32 16.06 16.79 25.25
C THR A 32 14.58 17.08 25.03
N ALA A 33 13.83 17.46 26.07
CA ALA A 33 12.43 17.87 25.95
C ALA A 33 12.27 19.19 25.20
N GLU A 34 13.14 20.16 25.47
CA GLU A 34 13.17 21.44 24.74
C GLU A 34 13.61 21.26 23.28
N GLN A 35 14.59 20.39 23.01
CA GLN A 35 14.98 20.03 21.65
C GLN A 35 13.86 19.32 20.91
N ASN A 36 13.09 18.43 21.55
CA ASN A 36 11.94 17.77 20.95
C ASN A 36 10.81 18.76 20.63
N GLN A 37 10.59 19.80 21.46
CA GLN A 37 9.64 20.88 21.14
C GLN A 37 10.07 21.72 19.93
N LEU A 38 11.37 21.96 19.75
CA LEU A 38 11.89 22.68 18.57
C LEU A 38 11.75 21.87 17.28
N TYR A 39 11.58 20.54 17.36
CA TYR A 39 11.36 19.64 16.22
C TYR A 39 9.88 19.31 15.98
N GLU A 40 8.93 19.82 16.75
CA GLU A 40 7.51 19.69 16.40
C GLU A 40 7.20 20.46 15.12
N ARG A 41 7.02 19.68 14.05
CA ARG A 41 6.68 20.24 12.73
C ARG A 41 5.36 20.98 12.79
N GLN A 42 5.33 22.18 12.21
CA GLN A 42 4.11 22.93 12.04
C GLN A 42 3.07 22.12 11.24
N PRO A 43 1.77 22.27 11.48
CA PRO A 43 0.73 21.50 10.80
C PRO A 43 0.85 21.50 9.26
N TRP A 44 1.19 22.65 8.66
CA TRP A 44 1.39 22.74 7.21
C TRP A 44 2.61 21.95 6.71
N GLN A 45 3.68 21.84 7.51
CA GLN A 45 4.85 21.03 7.15
C GLN A 45 4.50 19.54 7.11
N LYS A 46 3.64 19.07 8.03
CA LYS A 46 3.12 17.70 8.00
C LYS A 46 2.33 17.45 6.72
N LEU A 47 1.47 18.37 6.32
CA LEU A 47 0.69 18.25 5.08
C LEU A 47 1.57 18.22 3.83
N VAL A 48 2.63 19.05 3.77
CA VAL A 48 3.62 19.01 2.67
C VAL A 48 4.34 17.67 2.62
N LEU A 49 4.75 17.13 3.76
CA LEU A 49 5.43 15.83 3.80
C LEU A 49 4.52 14.69 3.39
N ILE A 50 3.27 14.70 3.82
CA ILE A 50 2.24 13.75 3.37
C ILE A 50 2.08 13.85 1.84
N PHE A 51 1.88 15.07 1.34
CA PHE A 51 1.75 15.30 -0.10
C PHE A 51 2.93 14.74 -0.90
N LEU A 52 4.17 15.04 -0.46
CA LEU A 52 5.37 14.54 -1.13
C LEU A 52 5.50 13.02 -1.01
N ALA A 53 5.23 12.43 0.17
CA ALA A 53 5.29 11.00 0.36
C ALA A 53 4.30 10.26 -0.56
N GLU A 54 3.05 10.70 -0.61
CA GLU A 54 2.04 10.09 -1.47
C GLU A 54 2.33 10.31 -2.96
N LEU A 55 2.80 11.49 -3.34
CA LEU A 55 3.20 11.79 -4.72
C LEU A 55 4.33 10.87 -5.19
N PHE A 56 5.43 10.78 -4.41
CA PHE A 56 6.56 9.90 -4.76
C PHE A 56 6.18 8.43 -4.66
N GLY A 57 5.43 8.03 -3.62
CA GLY A 57 4.97 6.65 -3.46
C GLY A 57 4.10 6.19 -4.62
N THR A 58 3.16 7.01 -5.06
CA THR A 58 2.30 6.68 -6.21
C THR A 58 3.08 6.75 -7.52
N ALA A 59 4.06 7.66 -7.64
CA ALA A 59 4.96 7.67 -8.79
C ALA A 59 5.79 6.38 -8.88
N PHE A 60 6.32 5.87 -7.76
CA PHE A 60 7.02 4.59 -7.71
C PHE A 60 6.10 3.42 -8.08
N LEU A 61 4.88 3.41 -7.53
CA LEU A 61 3.87 2.41 -7.88
C LEU A 61 3.68 2.35 -9.40
N MET A 62 3.46 3.48 -10.04
CA MET A 62 3.18 3.53 -11.47
C MET A 62 4.41 3.24 -12.33
N PHE A 63 5.56 3.77 -11.94
CA PHE A 63 6.80 3.55 -12.67
C PHE A 63 7.22 2.08 -12.65
N PHE A 64 7.44 1.51 -11.47
CA PHE A 64 7.95 0.14 -11.34
C PHE A 64 6.87 -0.90 -11.64
N GLY A 65 5.63 -0.66 -11.20
CA GLY A 65 4.52 -1.57 -11.47
C GLY A 65 4.27 -1.72 -12.97
N CYS A 66 4.17 -0.61 -13.70
CA CYS A 66 3.98 -0.63 -15.15
C CYS A 66 5.23 -1.08 -15.91
N MET A 67 6.43 -0.84 -15.39
CA MET A 67 7.67 -1.35 -15.97
C MET A 67 7.66 -2.89 -16.04
N GLY A 68 7.07 -3.57 -15.07
CA GLY A 68 6.87 -5.02 -15.08
C GLY A 68 6.00 -5.54 -16.24
N LEU A 69 5.28 -4.63 -16.91
CA LEU A 69 4.44 -4.94 -18.08
C LEU A 69 5.06 -4.44 -19.39
N VAL A 70 6.29 -3.91 -19.38
CA VAL A 70 7.01 -3.50 -20.59
C VAL A 70 7.82 -4.69 -21.10
N PRO A 71 7.54 -5.22 -22.32
CA PRO A 71 8.37 -6.24 -22.94
C PRO A 71 9.83 -5.71 -23.13
N LYS A 72 10.81 -6.62 -23.11
CA LYS A 72 12.23 -6.24 -23.28
C LYS A 72 12.52 -5.63 -24.65
N TYR A 73 11.75 -6.00 -25.66
CA TYR A 73 11.83 -5.49 -27.05
C TYR A 73 10.40 -5.50 -27.65
N PRO A 74 10.13 -4.72 -28.72
CA PRO A 74 8.83 -4.69 -29.35
C PRO A 74 8.37 -6.08 -29.79
N GLY A 75 7.16 -6.50 -29.37
CA GLY A 75 6.62 -7.82 -29.64
C GLY A 75 7.26 -8.97 -28.81
N GLY A 76 8.09 -8.63 -27.83
CA GLY A 76 8.66 -9.61 -26.91
C GLY A 76 7.61 -10.15 -25.92
N GLU A 77 7.82 -11.37 -25.46
CA GLU A 77 6.96 -11.98 -24.43
C GLU A 77 7.30 -11.44 -23.04
N LEU A 78 6.26 -11.24 -22.23
CA LEU A 78 6.38 -10.98 -20.80
C LEU A 78 6.47 -12.31 -20.04
N GLY A 79 7.22 -12.32 -18.94
CA GLY A 79 7.08 -13.42 -17.98
C GLY A 79 5.64 -13.48 -17.45
N GLU A 80 5.11 -14.67 -17.28
CA GLU A 80 3.70 -14.93 -16.93
C GLU A 80 3.19 -14.08 -15.76
N TYR A 81 4.06 -13.83 -14.77
CA TYR A 81 3.70 -13.08 -13.55
C TYR A 81 4.47 -11.76 -13.38
N SER A 82 5.14 -11.27 -14.43
CA SER A 82 6.05 -10.13 -14.30
C SER A 82 5.34 -8.87 -13.78
N GLY A 83 4.16 -8.55 -14.32
CA GLY A 83 3.34 -7.44 -13.84
C GLY A 83 2.83 -7.65 -12.41
N ALA A 84 2.37 -8.85 -12.09
CA ALA A 84 1.87 -9.18 -10.76
C ALA A 84 2.95 -9.03 -9.69
N ILE A 85 4.17 -9.54 -9.95
CA ILE A 85 5.32 -9.42 -9.05
C ILE A 85 5.75 -7.94 -8.92
N ALA A 86 5.79 -7.20 -10.04
CA ALA A 86 6.21 -5.81 -10.03
C ALA A 86 5.27 -4.94 -9.20
N PHE A 87 3.95 -5.03 -9.42
CA PHE A 87 2.96 -4.27 -8.64
C PHE A 87 2.95 -4.67 -7.16
N ALA A 88 2.93 -5.96 -6.87
CA ALA A 88 2.93 -6.46 -5.49
C ALA A 88 4.21 -6.05 -4.74
N GLY A 89 5.36 -6.22 -5.38
CA GLY A 89 6.66 -5.89 -4.81
C GLY A 89 6.83 -4.40 -4.55
N ILE A 90 6.48 -3.55 -5.52
CA ILE A 90 6.64 -2.09 -5.33
C ILE A 90 5.69 -1.54 -4.27
N VAL A 91 4.47 -2.05 -4.15
CA VAL A 91 3.56 -1.65 -3.05
C VAL A 91 4.18 -1.99 -1.70
N ALA A 92 4.67 -3.22 -1.53
CA ALA A 92 5.30 -3.64 -0.27
C ALA A 92 6.52 -2.79 0.09
N VAL A 93 7.38 -2.50 -0.88
CA VAL A 93 8.56 -1.64 -0.69
C VAL A 93 8.15 -0.20 -0.36
N THR A 94 7.16 0.34 -1.06
CA THR A 94 6.66 1.71 -0.82
C THR A 94 6.08 1.87 0.58
N ILE A 95 5.32 0.87 1.07
CA ILE A 95 4.82 0.85 2.46
C ILE A 95 5.97 0.98 3.46
N VAL A 96 7.06 0.26 3.26
CA VAL A 96 8.24 0.33 4.15
C VAL A 96 8.91 1.71 4.09
N ILE A 97 9.00 2.32 2.89
CA ILE A 97 9.70 3.61 2.69
C ILE A 97 8.90 4.77 3.28
N ILE A 98 7.63 4.91 2.95
CA ILE A 98 6.84 6.11 3.28
C ILE A 98 5.76 5.89 4.35
N GLY A 99 5.50 4.66 4.78
CA GLY A 99 4.42 4.34 5.71
C GLY A 99 4.48 5.14 7.01
N ARG A 100 5.67 5.44 7.52
CA ARG A 100 5.87 6.27 8.73
C ARG A 100 5.53 7.75 8.53
N ILE A 101 5.35 8.22 7.28
CA ILE A 101 5.09 9.62 6.93
C ILE A 101 3.60 9.85 6.68
N SER A 102 2.98 8.96 5.88
CA SER A 102 1.63 9.13 5.34
C SER A 102 0.73 7.91 5.51
N ASP A 103 1.14 6.89 6.26
CA ASP A 103 0.48 5.56 6.29
C ASP A 103 0.46 4.86 4.92
N CYS A 104 1.08 5.45 3.89
CA CYS A 104 1.24 4.91 2.54
C CYS A 104 -0.09 4.49 1.90
N HIS A 105 -0.93 5.46 1.59
CA HIS A 105 -2.19 5.16 0.88
C HIS A 105 -1.95 4.82 -0.58
N ILE A 106 -1.24 5.70 -1.32
CA ILE A 106 -0.91 5.57 -2.76
C ILE A 106 -2.10 5.15 -3.65
N ASN A 107 -3.32 5.36 -3.13
CA ASN A 107 -4.57 4.88 -3.73
C ASN A 107 -5.77 5.68 -3.20
N PRO A 108 -6.55 6.36 -4.07
CA PRO A 108 -7.77 7.06 -3.67
C PRO A 108 -8.79 6.22 -2.91
N CYS A 109 -8.83 4.90 -3.13
CA CYS A 109 -9.70 3.98 -2.40
C CYS A 109 -9.25 3.82 -0.94
N VAL A 110 -7.95 3.72 -0.69
CA VAL A 110 -7.39 3.66 0.68
C VAL A 110 -7.62 4.99 1.40
N THR A 111 -7.43 6.10 0.71
CA THR A 111 -7.71 7.46 1.24
C THR A 111 -9.20 7.62 1.59
N LEU A 112 -10.11 7.15 0.74
CA LEU A 112 -11.55 7.15 1.04
C LEU A 112 -11.87 6.26 2.25
N CYS A 113 -11.26 5.08 2.37
CA CYS A 113 -11.40 4.21 3.53
C CYS A 113 -10.98 4.94 4.82
N ALA A 114 -9.81 5.58 4.83
CA ALA A 114 -9.32 6.35 5.97
C ALA A 114 -10.28 7.48 6.38
N LEU A 115 -10.84 8.18 5.38
CA LEU A 115 -11.86 9.22 5.61
C LEU A 115 -13.12 8.65 6.25
N LEU A 116 -13.66 7.53 5.74
CA LEU A 116 -14.88 6.88 6.24
C LEU A 116 -14.69 6.28 7.65
N LEU A 117 -13.49 5.83 7.97
CA LEU A 117 -13.12 5.39 9.31
C LEU A 117 -12.91 6.57 10.29
N GLY A 118 -12.84 7.81 9.80
CA GLY A 118 -12.58 8.99 10.61
C GLY A 118 -11.11 9.15 11.01
N LYS A 119 -10.18 8.49 10.30
CA LYS A 119 -8.74 8.55 10.59
C LYS A 119 -8.10 9.86 10.11
N LEU A 120 -8.70 10.54 9.13
CA LEU A 120 -8.21 11.82 8.63
C LEU A 120 -9.37 12.77 8.25
N PRO A 121 -9.15 14.10 8.36
CA PRO A 121 -10.14 15.09 7.97
C PRO A 121 -10.22 15.23 6.44
N ILE A 122 -11.35 15.74 5.94
CA ILE A 122 -11.65 15.87 4.51
C ILE A 122 -10.57 16.66 3.74
N LEU A 123 -10.05 17.74 4.31
CA LEU A 123 -9.01 18.53 3.66
C LEU A 123 -7.73 17.70 3.42
N THR A 124 -7.33 16.91 4.42
CA THR A 124 -6.18 16.03 4.29
C THR A 124 -6.45 14.94 3.25
N ALA A 125 -7.66 14.38 3.20
CA ALA A 125 -8.04 13.41 2.17
C ALA A 125 -7.93 14.00 0.75
N ILE A 126 -8.29 15.26 0.55
CA ILE A 126 -8.14 15.95 -0.73
C ILE A 126 -6.65 16.08 -1.11
N ILE A 127 -5.78 16.40 -0.13
CA ILE A 127 -4.33 16.49 -0.35
C ILE A 127 -3.75 15.14 -0.79
N TYR A 128 -4.13 14.03 -0.12
CA TYR A 128 -3.78 12.67 -0.53
C TYR A 128 -4.21 12.39 -1.96
N PHE A 129 -5.50 12.59 -2.25
CA PHE A 129 -6.08 12.33 -3.56
C PHE A 129 -5.33 13.07 -4.69
N VAL A 130 -5.03 14.36 -4.49
CA VAL A 130 -4.29 15.17 -5.48
C VAL A 130 -2.87 14.65 -5.66
N ALA A 131 -2.18 14.31 -4.55
CA ALA A 131 -0.84 13.76 -4.59
C ALA A 131 -0.78 12.41 -5.32
N GLU A 132 -1.75 11.53 -5.05
CA GLU A 132 -1.87 10.21 -5.67
C GLU A 132 -2.11 10.30 -7.19
N VAL A 133 -3.02 11.17 -7.61
CA VAL A 133 -3.32 11.39 -9.04
C VAL A 133 -2.10 11.98 -9.76
N LEU A 134 -1.49 13.02 -9.21
CA LEU A 134 -0.30 13.63 -9.80
C LEU A 134 0.89 12.66 -9.81
N GLY A 135 1.10 11.92 -8.72
CA GLY A 135 2.13 10.90 -8.63
C GLY A 135 1.96 9.82 -9.69
N ALA A 136 0.73 9.35 -9.90
CA ALA A 136 0.44 8.36 -10.95
C ALA A 136 0.79 8.89 -12.35
N ILE A 137 0.37 10.11 -12.68
CA ILE A 137 0.64 10.74 -13.98
C ILE A 137 2.15 10.91 -14.19
N ILE A 138 2.86 11.42 -13.18
CA ILE A 138 4.31 11.64 -13.24
C ILE A 138 5.04 10.30 -13.38
N GLY A 139 4.74 9.30 -12.56
CA GLY A 139 5.41 8.00 -12.57
C GLY A 139 5.26 7.27 -13.90
N TYR A 140 4.06 7.24 -14.45
CA TYR A 140 3.82 6.68 -15.78
C TYR A 140 4.49 7.52 -16.89
N GLY A 141 4.44 8.85 -16.79
CA GLY A 141 5.11 9.75 -17.72
C GLY A 141 6.63 9.54 -17.78
N ILE A 142 7.27 9.36 -16.62
CA ILE A 142 8.70 9.02 -16.57
C ILE A 142 8.95 7.69 -17.29
N LEU A 143 8.12 6.67 -17.05
CA LEU A 143 8.23 5.38 -17.73
C LEU A 143 8.14 5.54 -19.26
N VAL A 144 7.18 6.33 -19.76
CA VAL A 144 7.03 6.61 -21.20
C VAL A 144 8.31 7.22 -21.79
N VAL A 145 8.91 8.20 -21.08
CA VAL A 145 10.10 8.90 -21.55
C VAL A 145 11.33 8.02 -21.59
N ILE A 146 11.53 7.15 -20.60
CA ILE A 146 12.75 6.34 -20.50
C ILE A 146 12.64 4.97 -21.18
N SER A 147 11.44 4.57 -21.61
CA SER A 147 11.25 3.29 -22.30
C SER A 147 12.09 3.25 -23.59
N PRO A 148 12.74 2.14 -23.90
CA PRO A 148 13.66 2.04 -25.05
C PRO A 148 12.92 2.08 -26.39
N TYR A 149 11.59 1.99 -26.39
CA TYR A 149 10.71 2.12 -27.56
C TYR A 149 9.37 2.70 -27.15
N ASN A 150 8.54 3.09 -28.13
CA ASN A 150 7.23 3.64 -27.85
C ASN A 150 6.30 2.56 -27.25
N ILE A 151 5.91 2.76 -25.99
CA ILE A 151 4.98 1.90 -25.26
C ILE A 151 3.53 2.38 -25.33
N LEU A 152 3.30 3.53 -25.95
CA LEU A 152 1.97 4.09 -26.14
C LEU A 152 1.32 3.49 -27.40
N ASN A 153 0.00 3.38 -27.37
CA ASN A 153 -0.78 2.91 -28.51
C ASN A 153 -0.27 1.57 -29.11
N SER A 154 0.31 0.72 -28.27
CA SER A 154 0.65 -0.66 -28.62
C SER A 154 -0.64 -1.37 -29.12
N PRO A 155 -0.58 -2.43 -29.96
CA PRO A 155 -1.75 -3.04 -30.59
C PRO A 155 -2.91 -3.34 -29.65
N ASP A 156 -2.62 -3.50 -28.36
CA ASP A 156 -3.56 -3.86 -27.29
C ASP A 156 -3.91 -2.68 -26.35
N SER A 157 -4.01 -1.46 -26.84
CA SER A 157 -4.39 -0.25 -26.08
C SER A 157 -3.27 0.41 -25.24
N GLY A 158 -2.02 0.00 -25.37
CA GLY A 158 -0.89 0.55 -24.62
C GLY A 158 -0.54 -0.23 -23.35
N VAL A 159 0.72 -0.12 -22.94
CA VAL A 159 1.23 -0.82 -21.76
C VAL A 159 0.53 -0.31 -20.50
N CYS A 160 0.17 -1.21 -19.62
CA CYS A 160 -0.41 -0.91 -18.29
C CYS A 160 -1.83 -0.33 -18.30
N VAL A 161 -2.48 -0.18 -19.45
CA VAL A 161 -3.88 0.24 -19.56
C VAL A 161 -4.77 -0.86 -18.99
N THR A 162 -5.68 -0.47 -18.10
CA THR A 162 -6.73 -1.39 -17.61
C THR A 162 -7.90 -1.38 -18.58
N SER A 163 -8.34 -2.55 -19.00
CA SER A 163 -9.51 -2.73 -19.85
C SER A 163 -10.15 -4.09 -19.59
N PRO A 164 -11.49 -4.20 -19.64
CA PRO A 164 -12.14 -5.50 -19.59
C PRO A 164 -11.77 -6.35 -20.81
N VAL A 165 -11.55 -7.64 -20.58
CA VAL A 165 -11.30 -8.61 -21.67
C VAL A 165 -12.52 -8.69 -22.62
N VAL A 166 -12.27 -8.98 -23.87
CA VAL A 166 -13.34 -9.14 -24.88
C VAL A 166 -14.35 -10.19 -24.42
N GLY A 167 -15.63 -9.84 -24.48
CA GLY A 167 -16.73 -10.70 -24.03
C GLY A 167 -17.18 -10.45 -22.59
N LEU A 168 -16.41 -9.71 -21.79
CA LEU A 168 -16.84 -9.34 -20.45
C LEU A 168 -17.74 -8.10 -20.52
N THR A 169 -18.93 -8.19 -19.93
CA THR A 169 -19.85 -7.05 -19.87
C THR A 169 -19.37 -6.00 -18.85
N ALA A 170 -19.79 -4.74 -19.05
CA ALA A 170 -19.45 -3.65 -18.13
C ALA A 170 -19.84 -3.94 -16.67
N TRP A 171 -20.99 -4.59 -16.45
CA TRP A 171 -21.46 -4.96 -15.11
C TRP A 171 -20.62 -6.06 -14.47
N GLN A 172 -20.19 -7.05 -15.25
CA GLN A 172 -19.28 -8.08 -14.75
C GLN A 172 -17.93 -7.48 -14.35
N ALA A 173 -17.36 -6.64 -15.21
CA ALA A 173 -16.10 -5.95 -14.92
C ALA A 173 -16.22 -5.05 -13.69
N LEU A 174 -17.31 -4.29 -13.55
CA LEU A 174 -17.58 -3.45 -12.39
C LEU A 174 -17.65 -4.27 -11.11
N LEU A 175 -18.36 -5.40 -11.11
CA LEU A 175 -18.48 -6.27 -9.93
C LEU A 175 -17.15 -6.91 -9.56
N ILE A 176 -16.35 -7.34 -10.54
CA ILE A 176 -15.01 -7.87 -10.31
C ILE A 176 -14.13 -6.82 -9.60
N GLU A 177 -14.07 -5.60 -10.14
CA GLU A 177 -13.28 -4.51 -9.54
C GLU A 177 -13.80 -4.11 -8.15
N ALA A 178 -15.12 -4.08 -7.95
CA ALA A 178 -15.72 -3.78 -6.65
C ALA A 178 -15.38 -4.85 -5.60
N ILE A 179 -15.53 -6.12 -5.93
CA ILE A 179 -15.24 -7.23 -5.01
C ILE A 179 -13.73 -7.25 -4.69
N THR A 180 -12.89 -7.14 -5.70
CA THR A 180 -11.44 -7.22 -5.52
C THR A 180 -10.90 -6.05 -4.71
N THR A 181 -11.38 -4.84 -4.98
CA THR A 181 -11.05 -3.66 -4.16
C THR A 181 -11.62 -3.79 -2.76
N GLY A 182 -12.82 -4.35 -2.62
CA GLY A 182 -13.41 -4.65 -1.32
C GLY A 182 -12.52 -5.53 -0.45
N VAL A 183 -11.91 -6.58 -1.01
CA VAL A 183 -10.95 -7.44 -0.30
C VAL A 183 -9.71 -6.66 0.11
N LEU A 184 -9.17 -5.80 -0.77
CA LEU A 184 -8.05 -4.91 -0.43
C LEU A 184 -8.40 -4.04 0.78
N ILE A 185 -9.58 -3.42 0.77
CA ILE A 185 -10.02 -2.50 1.84
C ILE A 185 -10.29 -3.24 3.16
N LEU A 186 -10.82 -4.46 3.12
CA LEU A 186 -10.94 -5.29 4.34
C LEU A 186 -9.56 -5.58 4.94
N LEU A 187 -8.56 -5.85 4.11
CA LEU A 187 -7.19 -6.04 4.58
C LEU A 187 -6.63 -4.73 5.18
N VAL A 188 -6.85 -3.58 4.53
CA VAL A 188 -6.46 -2.26 5.04
C VAL A 188 -7.09 -2.03 6.42
N CYS A 189 -8.40 -2.22 6.56
CA CYS A 189 -9.10 -2.07 7.82
C CYS A 189 -8.51 -2.98 8.91
N SER A 190 -8.26 -4.24 8.58
CA SER A 190 -7.69 -5.23 9.51
C SER A 190 -6.27 -4.88 9.96
N VAL A 191 -5.42 -4.38 9.05
CA VAL A 191 -4.05 -3.94 9.39
C VAL A 191 -4.06 -2.66 10.25
N TRP A 192 -5.01 -1.77 10.00
CA TRP A 192 -5.14 -0.51 10.75
C TRP A 192 -5.91 -0.64 12.06
N ASP A 193 -6.55 -1.77 12.32
CA ASP A 193 -7.27 -2.02 13.56
C ASP A 193 -6.31 -2.57 14.62
N PRO A 194 -6.00 -1.79 15.69
CA PRO A 194 -5.10 -2.24 16.76
C PRO A 194 -5.59 -3.51 17.47
N LYS A 195 -6.90 -3.76 17.45
CA LYS A 195 -7.51 -4.91 18.12
C LYS A 195 -7.32 -6.21 17.34
N SER A 196 -7.15 -6.12 16.03
CA SER A 196 -6.97 -7.31 15.18
C SER A 196 -5.63 -7.99 15.37
N GLY A 197 -4.61 -7.28 15.92
CA GLY A 197 -3.23 -7.78 16.01
C GLY A 197 -2.55 -7.95 14.65
N ASN A 198 -3.15 -7.45 13.57
CA ASN A 198 -2.66 -7.65 12.20
C ASN A 198 -1.71 -6.57 11.70
N GLY A 199 -1.29 -5.63 12.53
CA GLY A 199 -0.36 -4.55 12.13
C GLY A 199 1.02 -5.04 11.73
N ASP A 200 1.50 -6.13 12.34
CA ASP A 200 2.81 -6.69 12.07
C ASP A 200 2.89 -7.27 10.66
N CYS A 201 4.03 -7.04 9.99
CA CYS A 201 4.28 -7.51 8.62
C CYS A 201 3.21 -7.06 7.61
N GLY A 202 2.57 -5.90 7.81
CA GLY A 202 1.53 -5.37 6.94
C GLY A 202 1.96 -5.34 5.47
N SER A 203 3.18 -4.89 5.17
CA SER A 203 3.74 -4.83 3.81
C SER A 203 3.73 -6.20 3.11
N LEU A 204 4.06 -7.28 3.82
CA LEU A 204 4.02 -8.64 3.26
C LEU A 204 2.59 -9.10 2.97
N LYS A 205 1.63 -8.76 3.82
CA LYS A 205 0.21 -9.07 3.60
C LYS A 205 -0.32 -8.41 2.33
N PHE A 206 0.03 -7.14 2.11
CA PHE A 206 -0.31 -6.42 0.87
C PHE A 206 0.40 -7.01 -0.35
N LEU A 207 1.68 -7.41 -0.23
CA LEU A 207 2.38 -8.09 -1.31
C LEU A 207 1.61 -9.35 -1.75
N VAL A 208 1.28 -10.23 -0.81
CA VAL A 208 0.56 -11.49 -1.12
C VAL A 208 -0.81 -11.19 -1.74
N MET A 209 -1.58 -10.27 -1.14
CA MET A 209 -2.92 -9.93 -1.63
C MET A 209 -2.88 -9.37 -3.06
N ILE A 210 -2.00 -8.39 -3.34
CA ILE A 210 -1.91 -7.78 -4.66
C ILE A 210 -1.37 -8.77 -5.69
N PHE A 211 -0.41 -9.61 -5.33
CA PHE A 211 0.08 -10.66 -6.21
C PHE A 211 -1.06 -11.61 -6.61
N LEU A 212 -1.77 -12.16 -5.63
CA LEU A 212 -2.87 -13.11 -5.88
C LEU A 212 -3.97 -12.49 -6.75
N THR A 213 -4.40 -11.27 -6.43
CA THR A 213 -5.46 -10.62 -7.22
C THR A 213 -4.98 -10.25 -8.61
N SER A 214 -3.72 -9.83 -8.78
CA SER A 214 -3.16 -9.55 -10.10
C SER A 214 -3.09 -10.78 -10.99
N VAL A 215 -2.75 -11.95 -10.42
CA VAL A 215 -2.73 -13.22 -11.16
C VAL A 215 -4.14 -13.67 -11.55
N VAL A 216 -5.11 -13.56 -10.62
CA VAL A 216 -6.46 -14.09 -10.82
C VAL A 216 -7.35 -13.12 -11.60
N VAL A 217 -7.29 -11.83 -11.29
CA VAL A 217 -8.19 -10.79 -11.82
C VAL A 217 -7.58 -10.02 -13.00
N GLY A 218 -6.25 -9.91 -13.01
CA GLY A 218 -5.52 -9.19 -14.07
C GLY A 218 -5.93 -9.57 -15.49
N PRO A 219 -6.06 -10.86 -15.85
CA PRO A 219 -6.49 -11.29 -17.18
C PRO A 219 -7.90 -10.86 -17.57
N PHE A 220 -8.77 -10.51 -16.60
CA PHE A 220 -10.16 -10.16 -16.86
C PHE A 220 -10.40 -8.65 -16.97
N THR A 221 -9.80 -7.85 -16.07
CA THR A 221 -10.07 -6.41 -15.97
C THR A 221 -8.81 -5.54 -15.93
N GLY A 222 -7.64 -6.15 -15.84
CA GLY A 222 -6.39 -5.44 -15.57
C GLY A 222 -6.11 -5.22 -14.08
N ASN A 223 -6.99 -5.70 -13.16
CA ASN A 223 -6.84 -5.59 -11.69
C ASN A 223 -6.49 -4.18 -11.24
N SER A 224 -7.42 -3.24 -11.40
CA SER A 224 -7.19 -1.82 -11.10
C SER A 224 -6.93 -1.60 -9.61
N LEU A 225 -7.90 -1.93 -8.74
CA LEU A 225 -7.91 -1.66 -7.30
C LEU A 225 -7.74 -0.17 -6.92
N ASN A 226 -7.36 0.67 -7.89
CA ASN A 226 -6.85 2.01 -7.67
C ASN A 226 -7.20 2.92 -8.86
N PRO A 227 -8.12 3.88 -8.69
CA PRO A 227 -8.50 4.80 -9.77
C PRO A 227 -7.33 5.61 -10.35
N ALA A 228 -6.38 6.05 -9.52
CA ALA A 228 -5.21 6.80 -9.98
C ALA A 228 -4.29 5.92 -10.84
N ARG A 229 -4.14 4.64 -10.48
CA ARG A 229 -3.37 3.65 -11.25
C ARG A 229 -3.97 3.41 -12.64
N SER A 230 -5.29 3.42 -12.76
CA SER A 230 -5.95 3.25 -14.06
C SER A 230 -5.98 4.53 -14.89
N LEU A 231 -6.08 5.69 -14.23
CA LEU A 231 -6.18 6.99 -14.87
C LEU A 231 -4.92 7.35 -15.68
N ALA A 232 -3.74 7.19 -15.10
CA ALA A 232 -2.51 7.66 -15.73
C ALA A 232 -2.25 6.99 -17.10
N PRO A 233 -2.26 5.65 -17.25
CA PRO A 233 -2.13 5.03 -18.57
C PRO A 233 -3.25 5.41 -19.52
N ALA A 234 -4.48 5.60 -19.03
CA ALA A 234 -5.61 6.00 -19.86
C ALA A 234 -5.42 7.40 -20.49
N ILE A 235 -4.87 8.36 -19.70
CA ILE A 235 -4.54 9.70 -20.21
C ILE A 235 -3.50 9.61 -21.35
N TYR A 236 -2.39 8.94 -21.11
CA TYR A 236 -1.27 8.88 -22.06
C TYR A 236 -1.60 8.11 -23.34
N ASN A 237 -2.45 7.08 -23.25
CA ASN A 237 -2.87 6.24 -24.38
C ASN A 237 -4.20 6.68 -25.00
N ASN A 238 -4.84 7.74 -24.48
CA ASN A 238 -6.19 8.16 -24.86
C ASN A 238 -7.21 7.01 -24.85
N SER A 239 -7.14 6.15 -23.82
CA SER A 239 -7.95 4.93 -23.70
C SER A 239 -9.06 5.13 -22.65
N TRP A 240 -10.26 5.51 -23.12
CA TRP A 240 -11.38 5.87 -22.25
C TRP A 240 -12.54 4.88 -22.29
N ASN A 241 -12.45 3.85 -23.14
CA ASN A 241 -13.50 2.84 -23.24
C ASN A 241 -13.71 2.14 -21.89
N MET A 242 -14.93 2.17 -21.36
CA MET A 242 -15.29 1.61 -20.06
C MET A 242 -14.46 2.12 -18.88
N HIS A 243 -13.71 3.23 -19.02
CA HIS A 243 -12.81 3.73 -17.97
C HIS A 243 -13.55 4.07 -16.66
N TRP A 244 -14.82 4.44 -16.73
CA TRP A 244 -15.67 4.73 -15.57
C TRP A 244 -15.76 3.55 -14.58
N ILE A 245 -15.59 2.31 -15.05
CA ILE A 245 -15.62 1.09 -14.23
C ILE A 245 -14.54 1.14 -13.17
N TYR A 246 -13.36 1.66 -13.50
CA TYR A 246 -12.20 1.77 -12.62
C TYR A 246 -12.27 2.88 -11.57
N TRP A 247 -13.38 3.63 -11.59
CA TRP A 247 -13.76 4.58 -10.55
C TRP A 247 -14.92 4.04 -9.73
N VAL A 248 -16.02 3.69 -10.39
CA VAL A 248 -17.25 3.27 -9.72
C VAL A 248 -17.06 1.92 -9.01
N GLY A 249 -16.41 0.95 -9.65
CA GLY A 249 -16.14 -0.36 -9.06
C GLY A 249 -15.29 -0.26 -7.78
N PRO A 250 -14.06 0.26 -7.87
CA PRO A 250 -13.20 0.42 -6.70
C PRO A 250 -13.81 1.25 -5.58
N PHE A 251 -14.44 2.39 -5.87
CA PHE A 251 -15.09 3.20 -4.83
C PHE A 251 -16.29 2.50 -4.19
N SER A 252 -17.12 1.80 -4.96
CA SER A 252 -18.25 1.05 -4.39
C SER A 252 -17.77 -0.09 -3.49
N GLY A 253 -16.73 -0.83 -3.92
CA GLY A 253 -16.08 -1.85 -3.10
C GLY A 253 -15.49 -1.27 -1.81
N THR A 254 -14.86 -0.09 -1.91
CA THR A 254 -14.31 0.63 -0.74
C THR A 254 -15.40 0.98 0.26
N ILE A 255 -16.47 1.63 -0.19
CA ILE A 255 -17.56 2.08 0.68
C ILE A 255 -18.20 0.89 1.39
N THR A 256 -18.60 -0.14 0.63
CA THR A 256 -19.27 -1.31 1.20
C THR A 256 -18.39 -2.05 2.20
N SER A 257 -17.12 -2.27 1.87
CA SER A 257 -16.19 -3.01 2.73
C SER A 257 -15.79 -2.21 3.97
N THR A 258 -15.59 -0.90 3.85
CA THR A 258 -15.30 -0.05 5.02
C THR A 258 -16.47 -0.01 5.99
N LEU A 259 -17.69 0.17 5.48
CA LEU A 259 -18.90 0.18 6.32
C LEU A 259 -19.14 -1.18 6.96
N PHE A 260 -18.96 -2.27 6.22
CA PHE A 260 -19.05 -3.62 6.77
C PHE A 260 -18.04 -3.82 7.91
N TYR A 261 -16.78 -3.47 7.72
CA TYR A 261 -15.76 -3.59 8.76
C TYR A 261 -16.12 -2.75 9.99
N LYS A 262 -16.48 -1.48 9.77
CA LYS A 262 -16.78 -0.52 10.84
C LYS A 262 -18.00 -0.92 11.69
N TYR A 263 -19.09 -1.32 11.04
CA TYR A 263 -20.36 -1.56 11.74
C TYR A 263 -20.64 -3.01 12.08
N ILE A 264 -19.94 -3.95 11.47
CA ILE A 264 -20.13 -5.38 11.77
C ILE A 264 -18.91 -5.92 12.54
N ILE A 265 -17.69 -5.85 11.97
CA ILE A 265 -16.52 -6.49 12.59
C ILE A 265 -16.13 -5.75 13.88
N MET A 266 -15.95 -4.43 13.82
CA MET A 266 -15.57 -3.65 15.02
C MET A 266 -16.69 -3.59 16.08
N ALA A 267 -17.96 -3.74 15.70
CA ALA A 267 -19.07 -3.74 16.66
C ALA A 267 -19.11 -5.03 17.48
N LEU A 268 -18.86 -6.20 16.88
CA LEU A 268 -18.81 -7.49 17.57
C LEU A 268 -17.75 -7.49 18.68
N ASP A 269 -16.60 -6.89 18.44
CA ASP A 269 -15.54 -6.76 19.46
C ASP A 269 -15.93 -5.93 20.68
N ASN A 270 -16.89 -5.02 20.53
CA ASN A 270 -17.37 -4.20 21.65
C ASN A 270 -18.40 -4.94 22.51
N GLU A 271 -19.19 -5.85 21.93
CA GLU A 271 -20.18 -6.66 22.67
C GLU A 271 -19.54 -7.75 23.53
N GLU A 272 -18.41 -8.32 23.09
CA GLU A 272 -17.68 -9.34 23.87
C GLU A 272 -17.00 -8.76 25.12
N ARG A 273 -16.79 -7.45 25.18
CA ARG A 273 -16.20 -6.78 26.36
C ARG A 273 -17.20 -6.38 27.44
N VAL A 274 -18.49 -6.43 27.13
CA VAL A 274 -19.57 -6.08 28.07
C VAL A 274 -20.12 -7.33 28.79
N LYS A 275 -19.72 -8.51 28.36
CA LYS A 275 -20.01 -9.80 29.01
C LYS A 275 -18.83 -10.25 29.88
#